data_007af8ba2516c9cb0b7efc7bd9bb1de8
#
_entry.id   007af8ba2516c9cb0b7efc7bd9bb1de8
#
_cell.length_a   1.000
_cell.length_b   1.000
_cell.length_c   1.000
_cell.angle_alpha   90.00
_cell.angle_beta   90.00
_cell.angle_gamma   90.00
#
_symmetry.space_group_name_H-M   'P 1'
#
loop_
_entity.id
_entity.type
_entity.pdbx_description
1 polymer ?
#
loop_
_entity_poly.entity_id
_entity_poly.type
_entity_poly.pdbx_seq_one_letter_code
_entity_poly.pdbx_strand_id
1 'polypeptide(L)'
;MPVAAGLKVLVVDDQLSMRQVTRMALEKIGVRLTHEAENGQTALQKAVAQPLDLIISDFNMPEMDGLGLLRAVRGHPAVRKLPFILITGRGDRELVVTAAQAGVNNYLVKPFTEAILRQKMEEVMGKLS
;
A
#
# COMPACT_ATOMS: atom_id res chain seq x y z
N MET A 1 -8.71 -16.29 -8.65
CA MET A 1 -8.63 -14.88 -9.04
C MET A 1 -9.30 -14.04 -7.96
N PRO A 2 -8.61 -13.04 -7.33
CA PRO A 2 -9.29 -12.19 -6.36
C PRO A 2 -10.34 -11.31 -7.01
N VAL A 3 -11.43 -11.12 -6.29
CA VAL A 3 -12.51 -10.24 -6.70
C VAL A 3 -12.24 -8.85 -6.10
N ALA A 4 -12.08 -7.84 -6.97
CA ALA A 4 -11.71 -6.49 -6.53
C ALA A 4 -12.68 -5.95 -5.47
N ALA A 5 -13.98 -6.19 -5.65
CA ALA A 5 -15.02 -5.71 -4.71
C ALA A 5 -14.87 -6.29 -3.30
N GLY A 6 -14.22 -7.42 -3.14
CA GLY A 6 -14.02 -8.08 -1.84
C GLY A 6 -12.69 -7.71 -1.18
N LEU A 7 -11.80 -7.01 -1.87
CA LEU A 7 -10.50 -6.65 -1.30
C LEU A 7 -10.64 -5.55 -0.26
N LYS A 8 -9.93 -5.71 0.85
CA LYS A 8 -9.82 -4.71 1.91
C LYS A 8 -8.46 -4.08 1.82
N VAL A 9 -8.41 -2.83 1.40
CA VAL A 9 -7.16 -2.11 1.14
C VAL A 9 -7.01 -0.94 2.11
N LEU A 10 -5.84 -0.85 2.74
CA LEU A 10 -5.49 0.28 3.59
C LEU A 10 -4.60 1.24 2.79
N VAL A 11 -5.03 2.48 2.68
CA VAL A 11 -4.29 3.56 2.02
C VAL A 11 -3.64 4.43 3.08
N VAL A 12 -2.31 4.55 3.04
CA VAL A 12 -1.53 5.29 4.03
C VAL A 12 -0.80 6.45 3.36
N ASP A 13 -1.13 7.66 3.77
CA ASP A 13 -0.50 8.88 3.28
C ASP A 13 -0.83 9.99 4.26
N ASP A 14 0.13 10.85 4.58
CA ASP A 14 -0.10 11.97 5.50
C ASP A 14 -0.92 13.10 4.87
N GLN A 15 -1.06 13.10 3.54
CA GLN A 15 -1.82 14.12 2.81
C GLN A 15 -3.19 13.59 2.42
N LEU A 16 -4.23 14.23 2.89
CA LEU A 16 -5.62 13.84 2.60
C LEU A 16 -5.90 13.81 1.09
N SER A 17 -5.41 14.82 0.36
CA SER A 17 -5.61 14.91 -1.09
C SER A 17 -5.04 13.71 -1.83
N MET A 18 -3.88 13.23 -1.41
CA MET A 18 -3.24 12.06 -2.02
C MET A 18 -3.97 10.77 -1.66
N ARG A 19 -4.46 10.65 -0.42
CA ARG A 19 -5.30 9.50 -0.05
C ARG A 19 -6.54 9.45 -0.93
N GLN A 20 -7.16 10.59 -1.19
CA GLN A 20 -8.35 10.67 -2.05
C GLN A 20 -8.04 10.25 -3.49
N VAL A 21 -6.90 10.67 -4.04
CA VAL A 21 -6.47 10.28 -5.39
C VAL A 21 -6.32 8.75 -5.47
N THR A 22 -5.64 8.16 -4.50
CA THR A 22 -5.43 6.71 -4.48
C THR A 22 -6.76 5.96 -4.31
N ARG A 23 -7.63 6.44 -3.43
CA ARG A 23 -8.95 5.83 -3.23
C ARG A 23 -9.80 5.89 -4.50
N MET A 24 -9.80 7.03 -5.19
CA MET A 24 -10.54 7.17 -6.44
C MET A 24 -10.04 6.19 -7.50
N ALA A 25 -8.73 6.01 -7.60
CA ALA A 25 -8.17 5.03 -8.51
C ALA A 25 -8.61 3.60 -8.14
N LEU A 26 -8.60 3.27 -6.84
CA LEU A 26 -9.05 1.98 -6.35
C LEU A 26 -10.54 1.75 -6.65
N GLU A 27 -11.38 2.76 -6.47
CA GLU A 27 -12.81 2.67 -6.80
C GLU A 27 -13.03 2.35 -8.28
N LYS A 28 -12.27 2.99 -9.17
CA LYS A 28 -12.35 2.72 -10.61
C LYS A 28 -11.89 1.31 -10.97
N ILE A 29 -10.95 0.76 -10.22
CA ILE A 29 -10.49 -0.63 -10.39
C ILE A 29 -11.58 -1.60 -9.92
N GLY A 30 -12.45 -1.16 -9.02
CA GLY A 30 -13.53 -1.99 -8.48
C GLY A 30 -13.39 -2.32 -7.00
N VAL A 31 -12.38 -1.77 -6.32
CA VAL A 31 -12.18 -1.96 -4.89
C VAL A 31 -13.20 -1.11 -4.13
N ARG A 32 -13.98 -1.73 -3.26
CA ARG A 32 -15.07 -1.05 -2.52
C ARG A 32 -14.75 -0.86 -1.04
N LEU A 33 -13.81 -1.63 -0.50
CA LEU A 33 -13.50 -1.63 0.92
C LEU A 33 -12.12 -1.01 1.13
N THR A 34 -12.11 0.31 1.27
CA THR A 34 -10.87 1.05 1.53
C THR A 34 -10.90 1.65 2.92
N HIS A 35 -9.77 1.56 3.60
CA HIS A 35 -9.51 2.21 4.87
C HIS A 35 -8.37 3.20 4.69
N GLU A 36 -8.25 4.17 5.56
CA GLU A 36 -7.21 5.20 5.48
C GLU A 36 -6.45 5.31 6.78
N ALA A 37 -5.19 5.67 6.68
CA ALA A 37 -4.37 6.06 7.82
C ALA A 37 -3.47 7.22 7.39
N GLU A 38 -3.24 8.15 8.30
CA GLU A 38 -2.44 9.35 8.01
C GLU A 38 -0.98 9.22 8.44
N ASN A 39 -0.63 8.15 9.13
CA ASN A 39 0.75 7.89 9.55
C ASN A 39 0.98 6.39 9.74
N GLY A 40 2.26 6.03 9.89
CA GLY A 40 2.65 4.62 9.99
C GLY A 40 2.16 3.94 11.26
N GLN A 41 2.13 4.64 12.38
CA GLN A 41 1.66 4.05 13.64
C GLN A 41 0.17 3.69 13.58
N THR A 42 -0.65 4.63 13.11
CA THR A 42 -2.08 4.39 12.93
C THR A 42 -2.32 3.27 11.92
N ALA A 43 -1.53 3.24 10.84
CA ALA A 43 -1.62 2.19 9.84
C ALA A 43 -1.35 0.82 10.44
N LEU A 44 -0.29 0.68 11.22
CA LEU A 44 0.04 -0.59 11.87
C LEU A 44 -1.07 -1.03 12.83
N GLN A 45 -1.60 -0.10 13.62
CA GLN A 45 -2.70 -0.40 14.54
C GLN A 45 -3.92 -0.91 13.79
N LYS A 46 -4.29 -0.26 12.70
CA LYS A 46 -5.43 -0.70 11.87
C LYS A 46 -5.18 -2.05 11.22
N ALA A 47 -3.97 -2.29 10.74
CA ALA A 47 -3.62 -3.56 10.12
C ALA A 47 -3.71 -4.74 11.10
N VAL A 48 -3.32 -4.51 12.35
CA VAL A 48 -3.40 -5.53 13.40
C VAL A 48 -4.83 -5.74 13.90
N ALA A 49 -5.61 -4.65 13.94
CA ALA A 49 -6.96 -4.68 14.52
C ALA A 49 -8.04 -5.27 13.60
N GLN A 50 -7.79 -5.30 12.29
CA GLN A 50 -8.80 -5.76 11.33
C GLN A 50 -8.16 -6.48 10.16
N PRO A 51 -8.87 -7.45 9.54
CA PRO A 51 -8.30 -8.16 8.40
C PRO A 51 -8.17 -7.23 7.19
N LEU A 52 -6.99 -7.23 6.58
CA LEU A 52 -6.69 -6.48 5.36
C LEU A 52 -6.09 -7.42 4.33
N ASP A 53 -6.24 -7.08 3.06
CA ASP A 53 -5.67 -7.83 1.95
C ASP A 53 -4.44 -7.15 1.36
N LEU A 54 -4.30 -5.84 1.56
CA LEU A 54 -3.23 -5.05 0.96
C LEU A 54 -3.03 -3.74 1.69
N ILE A 55 -1.78 -3.34 1.87
CA ILE A 55 -1.43 -1.97 2.28
C ILE A 55 -0.80 -1.26 1.08
N ILE A 56 -1.28 -0.07 0.78
CA ILE A 56 -0.65 0.85 -0.18
C ILE A 56 -0.22 2.07 0.62
N SER A 57 1.09 2.29 0.73
CA SER A 57 1.64 3.35 1.58
C SER A 57 2.59 4.25 0.82
N ASP A 58 2.41 5.56 1.01
CA ASP A 58 3.41 6.53 0.59
C ASP A 58 4.70 6.31 1.36
N PHE A 59 5.85 6.61 0.72
CA PHE A 59 7.14 6.55 1.39
C PHE A 59 7.33 7.73 2.33
N ASN A 60 7.07 8.96 1.83
CA ASN A 60 7.34 10.18 2.58
C ASN A 60 6.21 10.50 3.58
N MET A 61 6.46 10.21 4.84
CA MET A 61 5.55 10.53 5.94
C MET A 61 6.38 10.93 7.16
N PRO A 62 5.88 11.87 7.98
CA PRO A 62 6.60 12.26 9.19
C PRO A 62 6.67 11.10 10.20
N GLU A 63 7.69 11.09 11.01
CA GLU A 63 7.96 10.15 12.11
C GLU A 63 8.28 8.75 11.62
N MET A 64 7.30 8.01 11.13
CA MET A 64 7.49 6.68 10.55
C MET A 64 7.18 6.75 9.06
N ASP A 65 8.20 6.67 8.21
CA ASP A 65 7.99 6.66 6.77
C ASP A 65 7.45 5.30 6.28
N GLY A 66 7.19 5.20 4.96
CA GLY A 66 6.64 3.98 4.39
C GLY A 66 7.55 2.77 4.54
N LEU A 67 8.86 2.97 4.51
CA LEU A 67 9.82 1.89 4.74
C LEU A 67 9.81 1.43 6.19
N GLY A 68 9.72 2.38 7.13
CA GLY A 68 9.55 2.06 8.55
C GLY A 68 8.29 1.28 8.82
N LEU A 69 7.18 1.66 8.17
CA LEU A 69 5.92 0.93 8.28
C LEU A 69 6.06 -0.50 7.72
N LEU A 70 6.69 -0.65 6.56
CA LEU A 70 6.93 -1.96 5.95
C LEU A 70 7.70 -2.86 6.91
N ARG A 71 8.77 -2.35 7.50
CA ARG A 71 9.57 -3.10 8.46
C ARG A 71 8.76 -3.49 9.70
N ALA A 72 7.93 -2.57 10.19
CA ALA A 72 7.07 -2.84 11.35
C ALA A 72 6.04 -3.93 11.03
N VAL A 73 5.45 -3.91 9.84
CA VAL A 73 4.50 -4.94 9.39
C VAL A 73 5.21 -6.30 9.28
N ARG A 74 6.37 -6.34 8.64
CA ARG A 74 7.13 -7.58 8.47
C ARG A 74 7.65 -8.15 9.79
N GLY A 75 7.88 -7.29 10.78
CA GLY A 75 8.30 -7.70 12.11
C GLY A 75 7.16 -8.08 13.06
N HIS A 76 5.92 -7.86 12.67
CA HIS A 76 4.76 -8.14 13.54
C HIS A 76 4.17 -9.51 13.21
N PRO A 77 4.10 -10.44 14.18
CA PRO A 77 3.65 -11.82 13.90
C PRO A 77 2.27 -11.93 13.27
N ALA A 78 1.36 -11.01 13.60
CA ALA A 78 -0.02 -11.08 13.12
C ALA A 78 -0.16 -10.67 11.64
N VAL A 79 0.73 -9.82 11.13
CA VAL A 79 0.57 -9.21 9.79
C VAL A 79 1.83 -9.29 8.93
N ARG A 80 2.82 -10.07 9.34
CA ARG A 80 4.13 -10.11 8.64
C ARG A 80 4.05 -10.47 7.16
N LYS A 81 3.01 -11.15 6.73
CA LYS A 81 2.85 -11.59 5.33
C LYS A 81 1.87 -10.73 4.54
N LEU A 82 1.36 -9.66 5.15
CA LEU A 82 0.39 -8.80 4.50
C LEU A 82 1.02 -8.15 3.25
N PRO A 83 0.38 -8.28 2.08
CA PRO A 83 0.89 -7.64 0.87
C PRO A 83 1.04 -6.14 1.04
N PHE A 84 2.12 -5.60 0.49
CA PHE A 84 2.51 -4.20 0.69
C PHE A 84 3.02 -3.61 -0.62
N ILE A 85 2.42 -2.51 -1.06
CA ILE A 85 2.90 -1.72 -2.19
C ILE A 85 3.36 -0.36 -1.67
N LEU A 86 4.60 -0.01 -1.98
CA LEU A 86 5.19 1.27 -1.57
C LEU A 86 5.08 2.28 -2.70
N ILE A 87 4.54 3.47 -2.40
CA ILE A 87 4.47 4.55 -3.37
C ILE A 87 5.68 5.47 -3.16
N THR A 88 6.45 5.68 -4.23
CA THR A 88 7.65 6.52 -4.20
C THR A 88 7.46 7.74 -5.11
N GLY A 89 8.14 8.80 -4.80
CA GLY A 89 8.41 9.85 -5.76
C GLY A 89 9.43 9.32 -6.75
N ARG A 90 9.76 9.77 -7.78
CA ARG A 90 10.63 9.29 -8.88
C ARG A 90 11.72 8.31 -8.48
N GLY A 91 11.84 7.25 -9.24
CA GLY A 91 12.95 6.31 -9.47
C GLY A 91 14.16 6.36 -8.54
N ASP A 92 13.94 6.37 -7.23
CA ASP A 92 15.02 6.24 -6.26
C ASP A 92 15.42 4.77 -6.20
N ARG A 93 16.47 4.42 -6.93
CA ARG A 93 16.93 3.03 -7.02
C ARG A 93 17.35 2.48 -5.67
N GLU A 94 17.98 3.29 -4.83
CA GLU A 94 18.40 2.85 -3.50
C GLU A 94 17.20 2.52 -2.64
N LEU A 95 16.16 3.34 -2.70
CA LEU A 95 14.93 3.08 -1.98
C LEU A 95 14.26 1.79 -2.46
N VAL A 96 14.19 1.58 -3.77
CA VAL A 96 13.59 0.37 -4.33
C VAL A 96 14.34 -0.88 -3.88
N VAL A 97 15.67 -0.85 -3.92
CA VAL A 97 16.50 -1.98 -3.47
C VAL A 97 16.31 -2.22 -1.97
N THR A 98 16.32 -1.16 -1.16
CA THR A 98 16.13 -1.27 0.28
C THR A 98 14.75 -1.82 0.62
N ALA A 99 13.71 -1.35 -0.08
CA ALA A 99 12.35 -1.82 0.11
C ALA A 99 12.21 -3.30 -0.28
N ALA A 100 12.85 -3.70 -1.37
CA ALA A 100 12.86 -5.11 -1.79
C ALA A 100 13.50 -5.99 -0.73
N GLN A 101 14.62 -5.56 -0.16
CA GLN A 101 15.30 -6.28 0.93
C GLN A 101 14.44 -6.34 2.20
N ALA A 102 13.61 -5.33 2.42
CA ALA A 102 12.70 -5.29 3.57
C ALA A 102 11.41 -6.09 3.33
N GLY A 103 11.22 -6.64 2.14
CA GLY A 103 10.08 -7.53 1.85
C GLY A 103 8.87 -6.85 1.24
N VAL A 104 9.06 -5.73 0.51
CA VAL A 104 7.97 -5.13 -0.24
C VAL A 104 7.54 -6.05 -1.38
N ASN A 105 6.24 -6.10 -1.65
CA ASN A 105 5.72 -6.91 -2.75
C ASN A 105 5.81 -6.19 -4.09
N ASN A 106 5.66 -4.86 -4.09
CA ASN A 106 5.79 -4.06 -5.30
C ASN A 106 5.95 -2.59 -4.92
N TYR A 107 6.30 -1.78 -5.90
CA TYR A 107 6.37 -0.33 -5.71
C TYR A 107 5.66 0.39 -6.85
N LEU A 108 5.28 1.63 -6.61
CA LEU A 108 4.50 2.46 -7.52
C LEU A 108 5.10 3.86 -7.51
N VAL A 109 5.37 4.43 -8.68
CA VAL A 109 6.02 5.74 -8.81
C VAL A 109 4.97 6.83 -9.08
N LYS A 110 5.05 7.94 -8.36
CA LYS A 110 4.18 9.11 -8.58
C LYS A 110 4.69 9.95 -9.76
N PRO A 111 3.80 10.52 -10.56
CA PRO A 111 2.37 10.28 -10.59
C PRO A 111 2.03 8.96 -11.28
N PHE A 112 0.96 8.33 -10.86
CA PHE A 112 0.52 7.06 -11.44
C PHE A 112 -0.91 7.17 -11.96
N THR A 113 -1.24 6.28 -12.90
CA THR A 113 -2.59 6.15 -13.44
C THR A 113 -3.31 4.97 -12.77
N GLU A 114 -4.63 4.94 -12.90
CA GLU A 114 -5.44 3.80 -12.48
C GLU A 114 -4.93 2.50 -13.11
N ALA A 115 -4.62 2.53 -14.41
CA ALA A 115 -4.15 1.36 -15.13
C ALA A 115 -2.85 0.81 -14.56
N ILE A 116 -1.91 1.70 -14.20
CA ILE A 116 -0.62 1.30 -13.60
C ILE A 116 -0.85 0.74 -12.20
N LEU A 117 -1.69 1.38 -11.40
CA LEU A 117 -2.02 0.87 -10.07
C LEU A 117 -2.61 -0.54 -10.16
N ARG A 118 -3.57 -0.74 -11.06
CA ARG A 118 -4.17 -2.06 -11.27
C ARG A 118 -3.11 -3.09 -11.66
N GLN A 119 -2.23 -2.74 -12.59
CA GLN A 119 -1.13 -3.62 -13.01
C GLN A 119 -0.26 -4.03 -11.83
N LYS A 120 0.14 -3.07 -10.99
CA LYS A 120 0.97 -3.34 -9.81
C LYS A 120 0.26 -4.24 -8.82
N MET A 121 -1.02 -4.04 -8.60
CA MET A 121 -1.83 -4.90 -7.74
C MET A 121 -1.91 -6.31 -8.30
N GLU A 122 -2.13 -6.44 -9.60
CA GLU A 122 -2.24 -7.76 -10.26
C GLU A 122 -0.90 -8.52 -10.23
N GLU A 123 0.22 -7.81 -10.29
CA GLU A 123 1.54 -8.44 -10.13
C GLU A 123 1.72 -9.04 -8.74
N VAL A 124 1.07 -8.50 -7.73
CA VAL A 124 1.15 -8.98 -6.35
C VAL A 124 0.12 -10.06 -6.05
N MET A 125 -1.10 -9.85 -6.49
CA MET A 125 -2.28 -10.61 -6.04
C MET A 125 -2.84 -11.55 -7.10
N GLY A 126 -2.36 -11.47 -8.33
CA GLY A 126 -2.98 -12.12 -9.46
C GLY A 126 -4.07 -11.27 -10.08
N LYS A 127 -4.59 -11.74 -11.18
CA LYS A 127 -5.53 -10.99 -12.00
C LYS A 127 -6.82 -10.68 -11.23
N LEU A 128 -7.24 -9.42 -11.25
CA LEU A 128 -8.45 -8.97 -10.56
C LEU A 128 -9.68 -9.16 -11.45
N SER A 129 -10.76 -9.53 -10.84
CA SER A 129 -12.04 -9.66 -11.53
C SER A 129 -13.12 -8.74 -10.96
#